data_4ed63d28c4505bc801083d67c36627fc
#
_entry.id   4ed63d28c4505bc801083d67c36627fc
#
_cell.length_a   1.000
_cell.length_b   1.000
_cell.length_c   1.000
_cell.angle_alpha   90.00
_cell.angle_beta   90.00
_cell.angle_gamma   90.00
#
_symmetry.space_group_name_H-M   'P 1'
#
loop_
_entity.id
_entity.type
_entity.pdbx_description
1 polymer ?
#
loop_
_entity_poly.entity_id
_entity_poly.type
_entity_poly.pdbx_seq_one_letter_code
_entity_poly.pdbx_strand_id
1 'polypeptide(L)'
;MTCALSAHAETSDRSVLLRIGGRPVTRGEFLYAYNKNKAVQAGQQQMPAREYLDLFINYKLKVVAAEDLRLDTLATFRDEFRGYRDQLLSKMLIDQSYIDSTARALYNRELQRLEGKDLLTVSHILLRVPTMAGAGERKKIAARADSLYRLLLAGADFATVARNSSEDLSTKANGGQLPTITAGATLKAFEDQVYALREGEFSAPFLTEVGYHIAKLTKRKAPPSFQTAYPLLLNTLKQQGIEEEAAEHTLSRLMAAHRQSREAVMDSLANVNAAGNAELRYLIQEYHDGLLLFEAEKNNVWDAAAKDEAALEQQFRANRKKYRWKAPHFKGYILSANDANALRTAQKALNRGVPVGMEAMDFLRNGINKDSVRVKVAGPYIVERGENSTIDYFAFKDKTAAARSVEAGMKYTTVAGHIEKRPKSYTDVRSQVLEDVQKEREQAWLNQLRQQYPVRLYTKVFETINHPQ
;
A
#
# COMPACT_ATOMS: atom_id res chain seq x y z
N MET A 1 53.19 31.30 32.80
CA MET A 1 52.63 30.20 31.96
C MET A 1 51.13 30.40 31.91
N THR A 2 50.64 31.12 30.90
CA THR A 2 49.22 31.36 30.63
C THR A 2 48.75 30.28 29.69
N CYS A 3 47.95 29.33 30.22
CA CYS A 3 47.21 28.36 29.39
C CYS A 3 46.11 29.10 28.64
N ALA A 4 46.30 29.29 27.34
CA ALA A 4 45.26 29.67 26.42
C ALA A 4 44.35 28.44 26.20
N LEU A 5 43.20 28.39 26.90
CA LEU A 5 42.09 27.53 26.57
C LEU A 5 41.53 28.02 25.25
N SER A 6 41.89 27.33 24.14
CA SER A 6 41.18 27.48 22.88
C SER A 6 39.79 26.88 23.02
N ALA A 7 38.81 27.74 23.28
CA ALA A 7 37.39 27.42 23.21
C ALA A 7 37.09 27.05 21.74
N HIS A 8 37.14 25.77 21.40
CA HIS A 8 36.50 25.27 20.20
C HIS A 8 34.99 25.42 20.40
N ALA A 9 34.40 26.46 19.80
CA ALA A 9 32.97 26.62 19.74
C ALA A 9 32.39 25.38 19.05
N GLU A 10 31.67 24.55 19.79
CA GLU A 10 30.93 23.42 19.21
C GLU A 10 30.04 23.95 18.07
N THR A 11 30.30 23.47 16.86
CA THR A 11 29.54 23.89 15.69
C THR A 11 28.15 23.23 15.76
N SER A 12 27.15 23.99 16.19
CA SER A 12 25.79 23.49 16.34
C SER A 12 25.15 23.14 14.98
N ASP A 13 24.18 22.26 15.00
CA ASP A 13 23.38 21.93 13.79
C ASP A 13 22.62 23.13 13.22
N ARG A 14 22.47 24.21 14.00
CA ARG A 14 21.88 25.48 13.57
C ARG A 14 22.88 26.39 12.84
N SER A 15 24.18 26.04 12.80
CA SER A 15 25.18 26.82 12.09
C SER A 15 24.88 26.86 10.60
N VAL A 16 25.01 28.03 9.98
CA VAL A 16 24.79 28.17 8.53
C VAL A 16 25.95 27.52 7.79
N LEU A 17 25.68 26.48 7.05
CA LEU A 17 26.62 25.77 6.19
C LEU A 17 26.85 26.47 4.86
N LEU A 18 25.76 26.90 4.25
CA LEU A 18 25.82 27.64 3.00
C LEU A 18 24.65 28.60 2.85
N ARG A 19 24.77 29.54 1.90
CA ARG A 19 23.66 30.40 1.47
C ARG A 19 23.44 30.26 -0.01
N ILE A 20 22.18 30.21 -0.44
CA ILE A 20 21.75 30.14 -1.83
C ILE A 20 20.81 31.34 -2.08
N GLY A 21 21.16 32.25 -2.96
CA GLY A 21 20.37 33.46 -3.19
C GLY A 21 20.10 34.27 -1.90
N GLY A 22 21.05 34.20 -0.93
CA GLY A 22 20.88 34.85 0.40
C GLY A 22 20.17 33.98 1.45
N ARG A 23 19.40 32.95 1.08
CA ARG A 23 18.72 32.03 2.00
C ARG A 23 19.71 31.13 2.72
N PRO A 24 19.65 31.01 4.05
CA PRO A 24 20.56 30.14 4.79
C PRO A 24 20.13 28.67 4.71
N VAL A 25 21.11 27.79 4.59
CA VAL A 25 20.98 26.34 4.73
C VAL A 25 21.87 25.90 5.87
N THR A 26 21.35 25.13 6.82
CA THR A 26 22.06 24.79 8.04
C THR A 26 22.90 23.53 7.90
N ARG A 27 23.90 23.38 8.78
CA ARG A 27 24.70 22.17 8.91
C ARG A 27 23.86 20.95 9.22
N GLY A 28 22.88 21.07 10.12
CA GLY A 28 21.98 19.98 10.52
C GLY A 28 21.09 19.50 9.36
N GLU A 29 20.60 20.42 8.54
CA GLU A 29 19.81 20.08 7.33
C GLU A 29 20.65 19.26 6.35
N PHE A 30 21.88 19.66 6.08
CA PHE A 30 22.79 18.91 5.24
C PHE A 30 23.11 17.53 5.83
N LEU A 31 23.42 17.47 7.13
CA LEU A 31 23.76 16.20 7.81
C LEU A 31 22.59 15.22 7.80
N TYR A 32 21.37 15.72 8.02
CA TYR A 32 20.16 14.88 7.95
C TYR A 32 20.03 14.23 6.57
N ALA A 33 20.09 15.02 5.51
CA ALA A 33 20.00 14.52 4.13
C ALA A 33 21.17 13.56 3.77
N TYR A 34 22.39 13.92 4.17
CA TYR A 34 23.59 13.10 3.92
C TYR A 34 23.53 11.75 4.63
N ASN A 35 23.16 11.73 5.90
CA ASN A 35 23.07 10.49 6.68
C ASN A 35 21.92 9.58 6.20
N LYS A 36 20.81 10.16 5.78
CA LYS A 36 19.72 9.40 5.16
C LYS A 36 20.16 8.74 3.86
N ASN A 37 20.90 9.45 3.02
CA ASN A 37 21.46 8.89 1.78
C ASN A 37 22.45 7.76 2.07
N LYS A 38 23.30 7.89 3.11
CA LYS A 38 24.17 6.80 3.56
C LYS A 38 23.40 5.55 3.95
N ALA A 39 22.29 5.69 4.64
CA ALA A 39 21.45 4.56 5.08
C ALA A 39 20.81 3.83 3.89
N VAL A 40 20.40 4.55 2.86
CA VAL A 40 19.84 3.97 1.63
C VAL A 40 20.91 3.22 0.83
N GLN A 41 22.16 3.68 0.86
CA GLN A 41 23.29 3.06 0.17
C GLN A 41 24.02 1.99 1.02
N ALA A 42 23.38 1.46 2.05
CA ALA A 42 23.96 0.41 2.89
C ALA A 42 24.35 -0.81 2.04
N GLY A 43 25.67 -1.10 2.01
CA GLY A 43 26.26 -2.16 1.16
C GLY A 43 26.92 -1.67 -0.14
N GLN A 44 26.85 -0.38 -0.48
CA GLN A 44 27.61 0.24 -1.57
C GLN A 44 28.71 1.16 -1.03
N GLN A 45 29.66 1.54 -1.88
CA GLN A 45 30.67 2.52 -1.50
C GLN A 45 30.01 3.86 -1.19
N GLN A 46 30.13 4.32 0.06
CA GLN A 46 29.52 5.56 0.52
C GLN A 46 30.12 6.76 -0.22
N MET A 47 29.26 7.63 -0.74
CA MET A 47 29.68 8.87 -1.37
C MET A 47 30.31 9.81 -0.34
N PRO A 48 31.50 10.38 -0.60
CA PRO A 48 32.11 11.37 0.30
C PRO A 48 31.21 12.61 0.47
N ALA A 49 31.23 13.21 1.65
CA ALA A 49 30.43 14.40 1.94
C ALA A 49 30.67 15.56 0.96
N ARG A 50 31.92 15.67 0.40
CA ARG A 50 32.26 16.69 -0.59
C ARG A 50 31.55 16.49 -1.93
N GLU A 51 31.44 15.26 -2.40
CA GLU A 51 30.70 14.93 -3.63
C GLU A 51 29.20 15.09 -3.43
N TYR A 52 28.69 14.66 -2.28
CA TYR A 52 27.28 14.83 -1.92
C TYR A 52 26.88 16.30 -1.82
N LEU A 53 27.80 17.18 -1.37
CA LEU A 53 27.54 18.62 -1.26
C LEU A 53 27.11 19.23 -2.60
N ASP A 54 27.74 18.86 -3.71
CA ASP A 54 27.38 19.40 -5.04
C ASP A 54 25.96 18.94 -5.46
N LEU A 55 25.60 17.68 -5.16
CA LEU A 55 24.23 17.19 -5.40
C LEU A 55 23.21 17.93 -4.53
N PHE A 56 23.55 18.12 -3.25
CA PHE A 56 22.71 18.85 -2.31
C PHE A 56 22.52 20.32 -2.68
N ILE A 57 23.57 20.98 -3.18
CA ILE A 57 23.48 22.35 -3.71
C ILE A 57 22.53 22.40 -4.93
N ASN A 58 22.66 21.46 -5.88
CA ASN A 58 21.77 21.38 -7.03
C ASN A 58 20.31 21.18 -6.63
N TYR A 59 20.05 20.30 -5.68
CA TYR A 59 18.73 20.09 -5.07
C TYR A 59 18.19 21.40 -4.49
N LYS A 60 18.94 22.06 -3.62
CA LYS A 60 18.50 23.30 -2.96
C LYS A 60 18.32 24.48 -3.93
N LEU A 61 19.11 24.56 -5.01
CA LEU A 61 18.93 25.56 -6.07
C LEU A 61 17.54 25.43 -6.73
N LYS A 62 17.12 24.20 -7.02
CA LYS A 62 15.80 23.91 -7.60
C LYS A 62 14.67 24.25 -6.63
N VAL A 63 14.86 23.92 -5.33
CA VAL A 63 13.89 24.28 -4.28
C VAL A 63 13.74 25.78 -4.15
N VAL A 64 14.85 26.53 -4.09
CA VAL A 64 14.82 28.02 -4.04
C VAL A 64 14.09 28.62 -5.24
N ALA A 65 14.34 28.06 -6.43
CA ALA A 65 13.64 28.52 -7.64
C ALA A 65 12.13 28.22 -7.58
N ALA A 66 11.74 27.05 -7.03
CA ALA A 66 10.34 26.68 -6.84
C ALA A 66 9.63 27.60 -5.84
N GLU A 67 10.29 27.98 -4.75
CA GLU A 67 9.79 28.95 -3.77
C GLU A 67 9.59 30.33 -4.41
N ASP A 68 10.54 30.82 -5.22
CA ASP A 68 10.42 32.10 -5.92
C ASP A 68 9.25 32.12 -6.92
N LEU A 69 8.96 30.97 -7.54
CA LEU A 69 7.79 30.77 -8.39
C LEU A 69 6.50 30.53 -7.58
N ARG A 70 6.59 30.50 -6.25
CA ARG A 70 5.47 30.27 -5.33
C ARG A 70 4.71 28.97 -5.61
N LEU A 71 5.41 27.91 -5.98
CA LEU A 71 4.80 26.61 -6.24
C LEU A 71 4.19 25.99 -4.98
N ASP A 72 4.65 26.39 -3.79
CA ASP A 72 4.07 26.08 -2.49
C ASP A 72 2.63 26.61 -2.31
N THR A 73 2.19 27.54 -3.15
CA THR A 73 0.83 28.10 -3.10
C THR A 73 -0.18 27.34 -3.97
N LEU A 74 0.25 26.37 -4.76
CA LEU A 74 -0.64 25.51 -5.54
C LEU A 74 -1.54 24.69 -4.62
N ALA A 75 -2.81 24.55 -4.97
CA ALA A 75 -3.76 23.76 -4.17
C ALA A 75 -3.30 22.30 -4.01
N THR A 76 -2.85 21.69 -5.11
CA THR A 76 -2.30 20.32 -5.14
C THR A 76 -1.12 20.17 -4.19
N PHE A 77 -0.18 21.10 -4.21
CA PHE A 77 0.95 21.10 -3.29
C PHE A 77 0.50 21.18 -1.82
N ARG A 78 -0.39 22.12 -1.51
CA ARG A 78 -0.86 22.32 -0.13
C ARG A 78 -1.60 21.11 0.41
N ASP A 79 -2.46 20.51 -0.41
CA ASP A 79 -3.25 19.35 0.02
C ASP A 79 -2.35 18.15 0.27
N GLU A 80 -1.36 17.91 -0.60
CA GLU A 80 -0.41 16.82 -0.45
C GLU A 80 0.53 17.04 0.74
N PHE A 81 1.10 18.24 0.88
CA PHE A 81 1.96 18.58 2.02
C PHE A 81 1.23 18.47 3.37
N ARG A 82 -0.03 18.94 3.44
CA ARG A 82 -0.87 18.75 4.63
C ARG A 82 -1.06 17.29 4.97
N GLY A 83 -1.34 16.46 3.96
CA GLY A 83 -1.51 15.01 4.17
C GLY A 83 -0.29 14.38 4.84
N TYR A 84 0.91 14.65 4.34
CA TYR A 84 2.17 14.16 4.93
C TYR A 84 2.42 14.72 6.32
N ARG A 85 2.28 16.03 6.52
CA ARG A 85 2.46 16.68 7.81
C ARG A 85 1.49 16.12 8.85
N ASP A 86 0.22 16.02 8.51
CA ASP A 86 -0.82 15.53 9.40
C ASP A 86 -0.61 14.06 9.77
N GLN A 87 -0.16 13.23 8.83
CA GLN A 87 0.22 11.83 9.10
C GLN A 87 1.40 11.72 10.09
N LEU A 88 2.39 12.61 10.00
CA LEU A 88 3.51 12.63 10.94
C LEU A 88 3.06 13.06 12.34
N LEU A 89 2.23 14.09 12.41
CA LEU A 89 1.79 14.66 13.68
C LEU A 89 0.70 13.83 14.36
N SER A 90 -0.13 13.10 13.63
CA SER A 90 -1.20 12.28 14.18
C SER A 90 -0.69 11.29 15.24
N LYS A 91 0.49 10.71 15.02
CA LYS A 91 1.13 9.81 16.00
C LYS A 91 1.42 10.48 17.34
N MET A 92 1.66 11.80 17.34
CA MET A 92 1.92 12.57 18.54
C MET A 92 0.63 12.97 19.29
N LEU A 93 -0.51 12.82 18.63
CA LEU A 93 -1.83 13.09 19.17
C LEU A 93 -2.49 11.88 19.83
N ILE A 94 -1.88 10.69 19.74
CA ILE A 94 -2.42 9.46 20.31
C ILE A 94 -2.45 9.60 21.83
N ASP A 95 -3.67 9.71 22.38
CA ASP A 95 -3.89 9.77 23.82
C ASP A 95 -4.10 8.35 24.39
N GLN A 96 -3.08 7.85 25.10
CA GLN A 96 -3.15 6.51 25.70
C GLN A 96 -4.29 6.42 26.74
N SER A 97 -4.63 7.51 27.42
CA SER A 97 -5.73 7.53 28.40
C SER A 97 -7.09 7.30 27.74
N TYR A 98 -7.27 7.81 26.52
CA TYR A 98 -8.45 7.54 25.71
C TYR A 98 -8.55 6.06 25.32
N ILE A 99 -7.45 5.48 24.87
CA ILE A 99 -7.38 4.05 24.51
C ILE A 99 -7.70 3.18 25.73
N ASP A 100 -7.10 3.48 26.88
CA ASP A 100 -7.30 2.72 28.11
C ASP A 100 -8.74 2.81 28.61
N SER A 101 -9.37 3.99 28.51
CA SER A 101 -10.77 4.19 28.87
C SER A 101 -11.71 3.44 27.95
N THR A 102 -11.43 3.43 26.64
CA THR A 102 -12.19 2.68 25.64
C THR A 102 -12.07 1.17 25.86
N ALA A 103 -10.86 0.68 26.15
CA ALA A 103 -10.64 -0.73 26.50
C ALA A 103 -11.40 -1.14 27.77
N ARG A 104 -11.43 -0.28 28.76
CA ARG A 104 -12.18 -0.51 30.00
C ARG A 104 -13.68 -0.51 29.77
N ALA A 105 -14.17 0.42 28.95
CA ALA A 105 -15.59 0.45 28.58
C ALA A 105 -16.03 -0.81 27.83
N LEU A 106 -15.19 -1.26 26.88
CA LEU A 106 -15.41 -2.52 26.17
C LEU A 106 -15.43 -3.72 27.12
N TYR A 107 -14.44 -3.82 28.01
CA TYR A 107 -14.37 -4.87 29.03
C TYR A 107 -15.61 -4.89 29.92
N ASN A 108 -16.04 -3.74 30.43
CA ASN A 108 -17.21 -3.64 31.29
C ASN A 108 -18.50 -4.05 30.56
N ARG A 109 -18.63 -3.67 29.29
CA ARG A 109 -19.77 -4.09 28.44
C ARG A 109 -19.80 -5.62 28.27
N GLU A 110 -18.64 -6.24 28.02
CA GLU A 110 -18.58 -7.71 27.92
C GLU A 110 -18.87 -8.41 29.27
N LEU A 111 -18.40 -7.85 30.39
CA LEU A 111 -18.78 -8.36 31.73
C LEU A 111 -20.30 -8.27 31.99
N GLN A 112 -20.93 -7.16 31.59
CA GLN A 112 -22.39 -7.04 31.70
C GLN A 112 -23.13 -8.09 30.91
N ARG A 113 -22.65 -8.43 29.69
CA ARG A 113 -23.24 -9.50 28.87
C ARG A 113 -23.15 -10.87 29.53
N LEU A 114 -22.15 -11.10 30.37
CA LEU A 114 -21.99 -12.38 31.10
C LEU A 114 -22.94 -12.51 32.28
N GLU A 115 -23.68 -11.45 32.65
CA GLU A 115 -24.65 -11.45 33.76
C GLU A 115 -24.09 -12.02 35.07
N GLY A 116 -22.78 -11.83 35.32
CA GLY A 116 -22.09 -12.38 36.47
C GLY A 116 -21.82 -13.89 36.41
N LYS A 117 -22.10 -14.52 35.27
CA LYS A 117 -21.88 -15.96 35.07
C LYS A 117 -20.45 -16.27 34.63
N ASP A 118 -20.00 -17.49 34.99
CA ASP A 118 -18.71 -18.00 34.58
C ASP A 118 -18.66 -18.44 33.12
N LEU A 119 -17.48 -18.58 32.61
CA LEU A 119 -17.17 -19.24 31.33
C LEU A 119 -17.14 -20.75 31.52
N LEU A 120 -17.90 -21.50 30.73
CA LEU A 120 -18.00 -22.96 30.87
C LEU A 120 -17.32 -23.69 29.70
N THR A 121 -16.52 -24.71 30.03
CA THR A 121 -16.07 -25.70 29.05
C THR A 121 -16.97 -26.91 29.19
N VAL A 122 -17.74 -27.19 28.15
CA VAL A 122 -18.80 -28.21 28.15
C VAL A 122 -18.59 -29.18 27.00
N SER A 123 -18.82 -30.45 27.23
CA SER A 123 -19.01 -31.44 26.18
C SER A 123 -20.47 -31.90 26.17
N HIS A 124 -21.01 -32.26 25.03
CA HIS A 124 -22.36 -32.75 24.91
C HIS A 124 -22.50 -33.98 24.01
N ILE A 125 -23.56 -34.73 24.25
CA ILE A 125 -24.08 -35.78 23.38
C ILE A 125 -25.44 -35.30 22.91
N LEU A 126 -25.64 -35.14 21.61
CA LEU A 126 -26.91 -34.74 21.01
C LEU A 126 -27.55 -35.97 20.33
N LEU A 127 -28.84 -36.22 20.61
CA LEU A 127 -29.69 -37.05 19.81
C LEU A 127 -30.79 -36.21 19.22
N ARG A 128 -30.73 -35.97 17.91
CA ARG A 128 -31.66 -35.09 17.22
C ARG A 128 -33.09 -35.60 17.24
N VAL A 129 -34.04 -34.72 17.49
CA VAL A 129 -35.45 -34.99 17.35
C VAL A 129 -35.95 -34.27 16.12
N PRO A 130 -36.32 -34.95 15.01
CA PRO A 130 -36.86 -34.33 13.85
C PRO A 130 -38.11 -33.51 14.17
N THR A 131 -38.28 -32.35 13.58
CA THR A 131 -39.41 -31.45 13.83
C THR A 131 -40.77 -32.15 13.64
N MET A 132 -40.87 -33.05 12.66
CA MET A 132 -42.09 -33.79 12.31
C MET A 132 -42.15 -35.19 13.03
N ALA A 133 -41.28 -35.46 13.99
CA ALA A 133 -41.25 -36.73 14.69
C ALA A 133 -42.56 -36.99 15.48
N GLY A 134 -43.18 -38.13 15.23
CA GLY A 134 -44.36 -38.57 15.96
C GLY A 134 -44.06 -38.98 17.41
N ALA A 135 -45.08 -39.12 18.24
CA ALA A 135 -44.93 -39.45 19.64
C ALA A 135 -44.15 -40.78 19.90
N GLY A 136 -44.34 -41.79 19.05
CA GLY A 136 -43.59 -43.05 19.13
C GLY A 136 -42.09 -42.92 18.84
N GLU A 137 -41.72 -42.09 17.87
CA GLU A 137 -40.33 -41.81 17.51
C GLU A 137 -39.64 -41.02 18.63
N ARG A 138 -40.30 -39.96 19.12
CA ARG A 138 -39.80 -39.18 20.27
C ARG A 138 -39.53 -40.03 21.47
N LYS A 139 -40.43 -41.00 21.79
CA LYS A 139 -40.25 -41.96 22.87
C LYS A 139 -39.05 -42.90 22.68
N LYS A 140 -38.81 -43.32 21.43
CA LYS A 140 -37.61 -44.12 21.10
C LYS A 140 -36.30 -43.34 21.30
N ILE A 141 -36.29 -42.05 20.85
CA ILE A 141 -35.10 -41.21 21.02
C ILE A 141 -34.85 -40.92 22.50
N ALA A 142 -35.88 -40.64 23.29
CA ALA A 142 -35.79 -40.44 24.72
C ALA A 142 -35.21 -41.70 25.41
N ALA A 143 -35.72 -42.89 25.10
CA ALA A 143 -35.22 -44.16 25.65
C ALA A 143 -33.74 -44.43 25.27
N ARG A 144 -33.33 -43.99 24.06
CA ARG A 144 -31.93 -44.06 23.64
C ARG A 144 -31.06 -43.09 24.47
N ALA A 145 -31.54 -41.87 24.74
CA ALA A 145 -30.84 -40.91 25.60
C ALA A 145 -30.68 -41.45 27.01
N ASP A 146 -31.74 -42.06 27.57
CA ASP A 146 -31.69 -42.71 28.88
C ASP A 146 -30.71 -43.91 28.91
N SER A 147 -30.61 -44.66 27.83
CA SER A 147 -29.66 -45.78 27.73
C SER A 147 -28.22 -45.29 27.74
N LEU A 148 -27.91 -44.21 27.01
CA LEU A 148 -26.60 -43.56 27.02
C LEU A 148 -26.27 -42.97 28.39
N TYR A 149 -27.23 -42.39 29.06
CA TYR A 149 -27.07 -41.87 30.42
C TYR A 149 -26.73 -42.98 31.42
N ARG A 150 -27.44 -44.12 31.38
CA ARG A 150 -27.12 -45.26 32.21
C ARG A 150 -25.70 -45.81 31.93
N LEU A 151 -25.27 -45.82 30.67
CA LEU A 151 -23.93 -46.22 30.29
C LEU A 151 -22.86 -45.31 30.92
N LEU A 152 -23.12 -44.00 30.94
CA LEU A 152 -22.25 -43.00 31.60
C LEU A 152 -22.23 -43.19 33.12
N LEU A 153 -23.41 -43.47 33.75
CA LEU A 153 -23.49 -43.78 35.18
C LEU A 153 -22.73 -45.07 35.55
N ALA A 154 -22.65 -46.03 34.62
CA ALA A 154 -21.84 -47.24 34.76
C ALA A 154 -20.33 -47.02 34.56
N GLY A 155 -19.88 -45.80 34.36
CA GLY A 155 -18.47 -45.42 34.26
C GLY A 155 -17.89 -45.38 32.86
N ALA A 156 -18.73 -45.41 31.80
CA ALA A 156 -18.23 -45.23 30.43
C ALA A 156 -17.64 -43.82 30.24
N ASP A 157 -16.56 -43.75 29.47
CA ASP A 157 -15.94 -42.47 29.15
C ASP A 157 -16.85 -41.60 28.27
N PHE A 158 -17.15 -40.38 28.75
CA PHE A 158 -18.06 -39.44 28.09
C PHE A 158 -17.65 -39.12 26.65
N ALA A 159 -16.37 -38.86 26.43
CA ALA A 159 -15.87 -38.50 25.11
C ALA A 159 -16.01 -39.68 24.11
N THR A 160 -15.82 -40.91 24.59
CA THR A 160 -16.00 -42.12 23.77
C THR A 160 -17.48 -42.32 23.42
N VAL A 161 -18.39 -42.15 24.39
CA VAL A 161 -19.83 -42.24 24.14
C VAL A 161 -20.27 -41.14 23.17
N ALA A 162 -19.77 -39.93 23.32
CA ALA A 162 -20.05 -38.81 22.39
C ALA A 162 -19.58 -39.13 20.97
N ARG A 163 -18.34 -39.60 20.79
CA ARG A 163 -17.81 -40.02 19.49
C ARG A 163 -18.65 -41.08 18.80
N ASN A 164 -19.15 -42.03 19.56
CA ASN A 164 -19.89 -43.18 19.02
C ASN A 164 -21.38 -42.85 18.76
N SER A 165 -22.00 -42.04 19.62
CA SER A 165 -23.45 -41.94 19.69
C SER A 165 -24.02 -40.53 19.40
N SER A 166 -23.21 -39.48 19.52
CA SER A 166 -23.70 -38.10 19.24
C SER A 166 -24.05 -37.92 17.78
N GLU A 167 -25.12 -37.18 17.53
CA GLU A 167 -25.59 -36.76 16.21
C GLU A 167 -25.21 -35.31 15.90
N ASP A 168 -24.46 -34.65 16.78
CA ASP A 168 -23.80 -33.37 16.45
C ASP A 168 -22.48 -33.64 15.75
N LEU A 169 -22.51 -33.55 14.40
CA LEU A 169 -21.34 -33.82 13.56
C LEU A 169 -20.21 -32.80 13.78
N SER A 170 -20.51 -31.63 14.30
CA SER A 170 -19.51 -30.56 14.51
C SER A 170 -18.60 -30.85 15.71
N THR A 171 -19.12 -31.51 16.72
CA THR A 171 -18.40 -31.80 17.98
C THR A 171 -18.14 -33.28 18.22
N LYS A 172 -18.86 -34.17 17.55
CA LYS A 172 -18.77 -35.63 17.71
C LYS A 172 -17.33 -36.15 17.68
N ALA A 173 -16.57 -35.79 16.66
CA ALA A 173 -15.20 -36.25 16.48
C ALA A 173 -14.25 -35.81 17.62
N ASN A 174 -14.57 -34.67 18.24
CA ASN A 174 -13.84 -34.10 19.38
C ASN A 174 -14.44 -34.49 20.75
N GLY A 175 -15.13 -35.64 20.82
CA GLY A 175 -15.72 -36.12 22.08
C GLY A 175 -16.87 -35.25 22.62
N GLY A 176 -17.55 -34.51 21.73
CA GLY A 176 -18.67 -33.65 22.03
C GLY A 176 -18.29 -32.29 22.59
N GLN A 177 -17.00 -31.89 22.57
CA GLN A 177 -16.55 -30.60 23.13
C GLN A 177 -17.07 -29.42 22.34
N LEU A 178 -17.78 -28.54 23.02
CA LEU A 178 -18.29 -27.28 22.51
C LEU A 178 -17.24 -26.16 22.64
N PRO A 179 -17.36 -25.07 21.84
CA PRO A 179 -16.70 -23.81 22.16
C PRO A 179 -17.05 -23.37 23.60
N THR A 180 -16.21 -22.53 24.19
CA THR A 180 -16.49 -21.97 25.52
C THR A 180 -17.88 -21.33 25.55
N ILE A 181 -18.71 -21.76 26.48
CA ILE A 181 -20.07 -21.25 26.67
C ILE A 181 -20.03 -20.01 27.57
N THR A 182 -20.67 -18.98 27.12
CA THR A 182 -20.91 -17.73 27.85
C THR A 182 -22.42 -17.50 28.00
N ALA A 183 -22.83 -16.63 28.89
CA ALA A 183 -24.23 -16.24 29.05
C ALA A 183 -24.84 -15.83 27.70
N GLY A 184 -26.00 -16.39 27.36
CA GLY A 184 -26.72 -16.11 26.11
C GLY A 184 -26.11 -16.69 24.83
N ALA A 185 -25.06 -17.50 24.93
CA ALA A 185 -24.38 -18.08 23.74
C ALA A 185 -25.07 -19.34 23.19
N THR A 186 -25.99 -19.95 23.96
CA THR A 186 -26.66 -21.20 23.58
C THR A 186 -28.17 -21.10 23.82
N LEU A 187 -28.90 -22.18 23.44
CA LEU A 187 -30.32 -22.27 23.74
C LEU A 187 -30.53 -22.18 25.27
N LYS A 188 -31.48 -21.36 25.69
CA LYS A 188 -31.75 -21.16 27.13
C LYS A 188 -31.92 -22.45 27.89
N ALA A 189 -32.66 -23.42 27.39
CA ALA A 189 -32.85 -24.73 28.02
C ALA A 189 -31.54 -25.50 28.18
N PHE A 190 -30.59 -25.38 27.25
CA PHE A 190 -29.26 -25.96 27.35
C PHE A 190 -28.42 -25.21 28.36
N GLU A 191 -28.43 -23.89 28.29
CA GLU A 191 -27.67 -23.02 29.18
C GLU A 191 -28.07 -23.25 30.66
N ASP A 192 -29.36 -23.24 30.97
CA ASP A 192 -29.87 -23.46 32.33
C ASP A 192 -29.38 -24.82 32.92
N GLN A 193 -29.31 -25.86 32.10
CA GLN A 193 -28.81 -27.17 32.53
C GLN A 193 -27.31 -27.18 32.80
N VAL A 194 -26.51 -26.60 31.92
CA VAL A 194 -25.04 -26.66 32.08
C VAL A 194 -24.54 -25.74 33.19
N TYR A 195 -25.21 -24.60 33.44
CA TYR A 195 -24.89 -23.74 34.58
C TYR A 195 -25.25 -24.35 35.93
N ALA A 196 -26.19 -25.29 36.01
CA ALA A 196 -26.55 -26.00 37.21
C ALA A 196 -25.53 -27.10 37.61
N LEU A 197 -24.70 -27.56 36.65
CA LEU A 197 -23.72 -28.61 36.88
C LEU A 197 -22.50 -28.15 37.71
N ARG A 198 -21.88 -29.06 38.46
CA ARG A 198 -20.56 -28.89 39.04
C ARG A 198 -19.47 -29.37 38.07
N GLU A 199 -18.26 -28.90 38.25
CA GLU A 199 -17.14 -29.42 37.45
C GLU A 199 -17.00 -30.94 37.57
N GLY A 200 -16.85 -31.62 36.43
CA GLY A 200 -16.79 -33.05 36.28
C GLY A 200 -18.16 -33.76 36.20
N GLU A 201 -19.26 -33.07 36.54
CA GLU A 201 -20.61 -33.61 36.52
C GLU A 201 -21.21 -33.61 35.11
N PHE A 202 -22.08 -34.57 34.86
CA PHE A 202 -22.88 -34.60 33.63
C PHE A 202 -24.37 -34.65 33.97
N SER A 203 -25.19 -34.05 33.10
CA SER A 203 -26.64 -33.95 33.28
C SER A 203 -27.35 -35.26 33.00
N ALA A 204 -28.53 -35.43 33.58
CA ALA A 204 -29.53 -36.34 33.00
C ALA A 204 -29.91 -35.87 31.57
N PRO A 205 -30.50 -36.76 30.75
CA PRO A 205 -31.02 -36.36 29.44
C PRO A 205 -32.07 -35.25 29.58
N PHE A 206 -31.93 -34.16 28.80
CA PHE A 206 -32.88 -33.05 28.76
C PHE A 206 -33.18 -32.67 27.30
N LEU A 207 -34.35 -32.15 27.08
CA LEU A 207 -34.87 -31.80 25.75
C LEU A 207 -34.66 -30.33 25.47
N THR A 208 -34.20 -30.03 24.23
CA THR A 208 -34.22 -28.69 23.63
C THR A 208 -34.96 -28.74 22.31
N GLU A 209 -35.05 -27.62 21.62
CA GLU A 209 -35.68 -27.53 20.31
C GLU A 209 -34.98 -28.41 19.23
N VAL A 210 -33.71 -28.74 19.40
CA VAL A 210 -32.95 -29.56 18.44
C VAL A 210 -32.89 -31.03 18.78
N GLY A 211 -33.22 -31.42 20.03
CA GLY A 211 -33.21 -32.81 20.43
C GLY A 211 -32.87 -33.04 21.92
N TYR A 212 -32.60 -34.29 22.27
CA TYR A 212 -32.15 -34.67 23.60
C TYR A 212 -30.64 -34.47 23.75
N HIS A 213 -30.25 -33.84 24.84
CA HIS A 213 -28.85 -33.63 25.20
C HIS A 213 -28.50 -34.34 26.49
N ILE A 214 -27.24 -34.82 26.59
CA ILE A 214 -26.55 -35.11 27.84
C ILE A 214 -25.31 -34.21 27.83
N ALA A 215 -25.18 -33.29 28.78
CA ALA A 215 -24.06 -32.34 28.83
C ALA A 215 -23.14 -32.65 30.00
N LYS A 216 -21.84 -32.51 29.83
CA LYS A 216 -20.82 -32.65 30.88
C LYS A 216 -20.08 -31.34 31.05
N LEU A 217 -20.10 -30.77 32.25
CA LEU A 217 -19.27 -29.62 32.58
C LEU A 217 -17.84 -30.09 32.90
N THR A 218 -16.89 -29.71 32.07
CA THR A 218 -15.48 -30.07 32.26
C THR A 218 -14.75 -29.03 33.09
N LYS A 219 -15.04 -27.75 32.88
CA LYS A 219 -14.37 -26.64 33.58
C LYS A 219 -15.29 -25.42 33.70
N ARG A 220 -15.21 -24.78 34.85
CA ARG A 220 -15.86 -23.49 35.14
C ARG A 220 -14.78 -22.46 35.46
N LYS A 221 -14.78 -21.32 34.80
CA LYS A 221 -13.76 -20.30 35.00
C LYS A 221 -14.40 -18.91 35.06
N ALA A 222 -14.09 -18.17 36.10
CA ALA A 222 -14.49 -16.76 36.16
C ALA A 222 -13.95 -15.99 34.96
N PRO A 223 -14.66 -14.96 34.50
CA PRO A 223 -14.14 -14.03 33.48
C PRO A 223 -12.75 -13.53 33.87
N PRO A 224 -11.83 -13.35 32.91
CA PRO A 224 -10.50 -12.84 33.21
C PRO A 224 -10.58 -11.41 33.78
N SER A 225 -9.67 -11.07 34.67
CA SER A 225 -9.54 -9.68 35.13
C SER A 225 -9.26 -8.72 33.97
N PHE A 226 -9.52 -7.43 34.14
CA PHE A 226 -9.17 -6.41 33.15
C PHE A 226 -7.70 -6.48 32.75
N GLN A 227 -6.80 -6.60 33.71
CA GLN A 227 -5.36 -6.69 33.43
C GLN A 227 -5.01 -7.90 32.55
N THR A 228 -5.67 -9.04 32.78
CA THR A 228 -5.48 -10.25 31.97
C THR A 228 -6.09 -10.12 30.57
N ALA A 229 -7.24 -9.43 30.44
CA ALA A 229 -7.93 -9.24 29.17
C ALA A 229 -7.35 -8.10 28.32
N TYR A 230 -6.72 -7.11 28.95
CA TYR A 230 -6.27 -5.86 28.33
C TYR A 230 -5.39 -6.05 27.08
N PRO A 231 -4.37 -6.94 27.06
CA PRO A 231 -3.56 -7.12 25.86
C PRO A 231 -4.37 -7.57 24.64
N LEU A 232 -5.35 -8.47 24.85
CA LEU A 232 -6.22 -8.93 23.78
C LEU A 232 -7.19 -7.83 23.31
N LEU A 233 -7.79 -7.10 24.26
CA LEU A 233 -8.66 -5.97 23.96
C LEU A 233 -7.91 -4.88 23.21
N LEU A 234 -6.70 -4.54 23.64
CA LEU A 234 -5.85 -3.56 22.98
C LEU A 234 -5.51 -3.98 21.55
N ASN A 235 -5.16 -5.24 21.33
CA ASN A 235 -4.89 -5.75 19.98
C ASN A 235 -6.14 -5.65 19.08
N THR A 236 -7.31 -6.01 19.62
CA THR A 236 -8.58 -5.89 18.88
C THR A 236 -8.89 -4.42 18.54
N LEU A 237 -8.74 -3.51 19.50
CA LEU A 237 -8.96 -2.08 19.31
C LEU A 237 -7.96 -1.49 18.29
N LYS A 238 -6.68 -1.91 18.32
CA LYS A 238 -5.69 -1.50 17.32
C LYS A 238 -6.06 -1.96 15.90
N GLN A 239 -6.56 -3.17 15.75
CA GLN A 239 -7.06 -3.64 14.45
C GLN A 239 -8.30 -2.87 13.97
N GLN A 240 -9.05 -2.26 14.89
CA GLN A 240 -10.21 -1.42 14.61
C GLN A 240 -9.86 0.07 14.42
N GLY A 241 -8.58 0.45 14.52
CA GLY A 241 -8.14 1.84 14.29
C GLY A 241 -8.27 2.76 15.51
N ILE A 242 -8.16 2.24 16.72
CA ILE A 242 -8.26 3.05 17.95
C ILE A 242 -7.21 4.13 18.06
N GLU A 243 -6.03 3.94 17.44
CA GLU A 243 -4.96 4.93 17.47
C GLU A 243 -5.35 6.17 16.66
N GLU A 244 -5.95 5.99 15.51
CA GLU A 244 -6.50 7.06 14.68
C GLU A 244 -7.67 7.77 15.38
N GLU A 245 -8.57 7.00 16.02
CA GLU A 245 -9.69 7.55 16.79
C GLU A 245 -9.20 8.38 17.98
N ALA A 246 -8.21 7.89 18.72
CA ALA A 246 -7.60 8.60 19.84
C ALA A 246 -6.92 9.91 19.40
N ALA A 247 -6.22 9.89 18.27
CA ALA A 247 -5.60 11.07 17.69
C ALA A 247 -6.66 12.11 17.25
N GLU A 248 -7.72 11.67 16.59
CA GLU A 248 -8.82 12.57 16.17
C GLU A 248 -9.61 13.13 17.36
N HIS A 249 -9.81 12.32 18.40
CA HIS A 249 -10.41 12.80 19.66
C HIS A 249 -9.56 13.91 20.29
N THR A 250 -8.23 13.71 20.36
CA THR A 250 -7.30 14.71 20.89
C THR A 250 -7.31 15.98 20.06
N LEU A 251 -7.28 15.85 18.73
CA LEU A 251 -7.33 16.99 17.81
C LEU A 251 -8.64 17.78 17.96
N SER A 252 -9.77 17.09 18.02
CA SER A 252 -11.08 17.72 18.21
C SER A 252 -11.13 18.51 19.53
N ARG A 253 -10.55 17.96 20.59
CA ARG A 253 -10.45 18.62 21.90
C ARG A 253 -9.58 19.88 21.83
N LEU A 254 -8.44 19.82 21.11
CA LEU A 254 -7.56 20.98 20.90
C LEU A 254 -8.24 22.07 20.07
N MET A 255 -8.92 21.69 18.99
CA MET A 255 -9.72 22.62 18.15
C MET A 255 -10.75 23.36 18.99
N ALA A 256 -11.49 22.65 19.83
CA ALA A 256 -12.51 23.24 20.70
C ALA A 256 -11.89 24.16 21.77
N ALA A 257 -10.80 23.71 22.42
CA ALA A 257 -10.13 24.48 23.49
C ALA A 257 -9.54 25.79 22.97
N HIS A 258 -8.95 25.79 21.77
CA HIS A 258 -8.31 26.96 21.17
C HIS A 258 -9.22 27.75 20.22
N ARG A 259 -10.43 27.25 19.92
CA ARG A 259 -11.37 27.82 18.95
C ARG A 259 -10.72 28.01 17.57
N GLN A 260 -9.92 27.03 17.16
CA GLN A 260 -9.15 27.05 15.91
C GLN A 260 -9.64 25.97 14.93
N SER A 261 -9.37 26.20 13.64
CA SER A 261 -9.56 25.19 12.62
C SER A 261 -8.55 24.02 12.78
N ARG A 262 -8.86 22.87 12.19
CA ARG A 262 -7.93 21.73 12.10
C ARG A 262 -6.56 22.17 11.61
N GLU A 263 -6.52 22.90 10.50
CA GLU A 263 -5.30 23.39 9.88
C GLU A 263 -4.45 24.24 10.85
N ALA A 264 -5.09 25.19 11.51
CA ALA A 264 -4.39 26.07 12.46
C ALA A 264 -3.82 25.34 13.67
N VAL A 265 -4.53 24.33 14.18
CA VAL A 265 -4.03 23.47 15.26
C VAL A 265 -2.85 22.64 14.79
N MET A 266 -2.94 22.00 13.60
CA MET A 266 -1.87 21.17 13.05
C MET A 266 -0.64 22.00 12.71
N ASP A 267 -0.78 23.23 12.19
CA ASP A 267 0.33 24.17 11.96
C ASP A 267 1.02 24.56 13.26
N SER A 268 0.23 24.86 14.29
CA SER A 268 0.76 25.17 15.61
C SER A 268 1.54 24.00 16.21
N LEU A 269 0.98 22.78 16.11
CA LEU A 269 1.65 21.55 16.56
C LEU A 269 2.94 21.27 15.79
N ALA A 270 2.94 21.46 14.47
CA ALA A 270 4.14 21.33 13.65
C ALA A 270 5.24 22.27 14.13
N ASN A 271 4.91 23.55 14.32
CA ASN A 271 5.86 24.57 14.74
C ASN A 271 6.42 24.31 16.14
N VAL A 272 5.56 24.01 17.11
CA VAL A 272 5.96 23.76 18.50
C VAL A 272 6.84 22.50 18.59
N ASN A 273 6.42 21.41 17.97
CA ASN A 273 7.18 20.16 18.05
C ASN A 273 8.49 20.20 17.25
N ALA A 274 8.50 20.84 16.06
CA ALA A 274 9.71 21.04 15.28
C ALA A 274 10.74 21.94 15.98
N ALA A 275 10.31 22.87 16.83
CA ALA A 275 11.23 23.70 17.62
C ALA A 275 12.06 22.88 18.61
N GLY A 276 11.46 21.85 19.23
CA GLY A 276 12.11 20.96 20.21
C GLY A 276 12.68 19.66 19.61
N ASN A 277 12.28 19.27 18.42
CA ASN A 277 12.68 18.03 17.77
C ASN A 277 13.29 18.33 16.39
N ALA A 278 14.62 18.24 16.31
CA ALA A 278 15.36 18.51 15.07
C ALA A 278 15.05 17.52 13.96
N GLU A 279 14.88 16.24 14.29
CA GLU A 279 14.57 15.20 13.31
C GLU A 279 13.20 15.45 12.66
N LEU A 280 12.17 15.73 13.46
CA LEU A 280 10.84 16.08 12.95
C LEU A 280 10.88 17.32 12.06
N ARG A 281 11.62 18.35 12.47
CA ARG A 281 11.81 19.58 11.69
C ARG A 281 12.40 19.29 10.31
N TYR A 282 13.49 18.53 10.25
CA TYR A 282 14.14 18.19 8.99
C TYR A 282 13.27 17.27 8.13
N LEU A 283 12.52 16.37 8.76
CA LEU A 283 11.58 15.50 8.05
C LEU A 283 10.44 16.29 7.39
N ILE A 284 9.83 17.22 8.11
CA ILE A 284 8.77 18.10 7.56
C ILE A 284 9.35 18.94 6.42
N GLN A 285 10.55 19.51 6.60
CA GLN A 285 11.22 20.29 5.56
C GLN A 285 11.57 19.44 4.35
N GLU A 286 12.04 18.22 4.52
CA GLU A 286 12.34 17.30 3.41
C GLU A 286 11.09 17.00 2.56
N TYR A 287 9.94 16.79 3.20
CA TYR A 287 8.68 16.60 2.46
C TYR A 287 8.27 17.86 1.69
N HIS A 288 8.35 19.01 2.33
CA HIS A 288 8.07 20.29 1.69
C HIS A 288 8.98 20.54 0.47
N ASP A 289 10.27 20.41 0.67
CA ASP A 289 11.27 20.64 -0.36
C ASP A 289 11.18 19.59 -1.49
N GLY A 290 10.85 18.33 -1.14
CA GLY A 290 10.65 17.25 -2.11
C GLY A 290 9.48 17.50 -3.05
N LEU A 291 8.36 17.99 -2.52
CA LEU A 291 7.19 18.37 -3.32
C LEU A 291 7.50 19.57 -4.21
N LEU A 292 8.21 20.58 -3.70
CA LEU A 292 8.67 21.72 -4.48
C LEU A 292 9.59 21.29 -5.63
N LEU A 293 10.54 20.41 -5.33
CA LEU A 293 11.44 19.85 -6.34
C LEU A 293 10.65 19.11 -7.43
N PHE A 294 9.70 18.26 -7.06
CA PHE A 294 8.87 17.52 -7.99
C PHE A 294 8.11 18.46 -8.96
N GLU A 295 7.42 19.46 -8.42
CA GLU A 295 6.68 20.43 -9.24
C GLU A 295 7.61 21.25 -10.14
N ALA A 296 8.78 21.64 -9.64
CA ALA A 296 9.76 22.39 -10.42
C ALA A 296 10.36 21.54 -11.56
N GLU A 297 10.74 20.29 -11.29
CA GLU A 297 11.29 19.39 -12.31
C GLU A 297 10.24 19.00 -13.34
N LYS A 298 9.00 18.69 -12.90
CA LYS A 298 7.89 18.39 -13.79
C LYS A 298 7.68 19.52 -14.80
N ASN A 299 7.62 20.77 -14.34
CA ASN A 299 7.35 21.91 -15.20
C ASN A 299 8.54 22.28 -16.09
N ASN A 300 9.77 22.33 -15.56
CA ASN A 300 10.93 22.84 -16.27
C ASN A 300 11.66 21.78 -17.10
N VAL A 301 11.58 20.50 -16.69
CA VAL A 301 12.35 19.42 -17.30
C VAL A 301 11.42 18.40 -17.97
N TRP A 302 10.56 17.72 -17.21
CA TRP A 302 9.88 16.52 -17.72
C TRP A 302 8.80 16.85 -18.74
N ASP A 303 7.83 17.68 -18.36
CA ASP A 303 6.73 18.08 -19.25
C ASP A 303 7.22 18.96 -20.41
N ALA A 304 8.18 19.84 -20.14
CA ALA A 304 8.76 20.68 -21.15
C ALA A 304 9.53 19.86 -22.20
N ALA A 305 10.32 18.88 -21.80
CA ALA A 305 11.02 17.99 -22.72
C ALA A 305 10.04 17.07 -23.48
N ALA A 306 9.03 16.54 -22.81
CA ALA A 306 8.06 15.62 -23.41
C ALA A 306 7.21 16.30 -24.51
N LYS A 307 7.00 17.60 -24.43
CA LYS A 307 6.22 18.40 -25.39
C LYS A 307 7.07 19.04 -26.49
N ASP A 308 8.39 19.03 -26.36
CA ASP A 308 9.31 19.68 -27.30
C ASP A 308 9.73 18.71 -28.41
N GLU A 309 8.81 18.46 -29.35
CA GLU A 309 9.03 17.57 -30.48
C GLU A 309 10.24 17.99 -31.33
N ALA A 310 10.53 19.30 -31.42
CA ALA A 310 11.66 19.82 -32.16
C ALA A 310 13.00 19.45 -31.48
N ALA A 311 13.09 19.59 -30.18
CA ALA A 311 14.26 19.16 -29.42
C ALA A 311 14.49 17.64 -29.49
N LEU A 312 13.41 16.84 -29.38
CA LEU A 312 13.49 15.37 -29.52
C LEU A 312 14.02 14.95 -30.90
N GLU A 313 13.50 15.55 -31.96
CA GLU A 313 13.97 15.27 -33.31
C GLU A 313 15.41 15.73 -33.54
N GLN A 314 15.78 16.92 -33.06
CA GLN A 314 17.14 17.44 -33.13
C GLN A 314 18.14 16.52 -32.40
N GLN A 315 17.81 16.11 -31.18
CA GLN A 315 18.63 15.21 -30.36
C GLN A 315 18.85 13.87 -31.06
N PHE A 316 17.76 13.29 -31.60
CA PHE A 316 17.85 12.05 -32.35
C PHE A 316 18.76 12.19 -33.59
N ARG A 317 18.60 13.28 -34.39
CA ARG A 317 19.41 13.52 -35.60
C ARG A 317 20.90 13.71 -35.29
N ALA A 318 21.21 14.49 -34.25
CA ALA A 318 22.56 14.77 -33.82
C ALA A 318 23.29 13.50 -33.32
N ASN A 319 22.55 12.62 -32.64
CA ASN A 319 23.11 11.48 -31.91
C ASN A 319 22.65 10.10 -32.45
N ARG A 320 22.34 9.99 -33.78
CA ARG A 320 21.84 8.74 -34.39
C ARG A 320 22.69 7.49 -34.11
N LYS A 321 24.00 7.63 -33.85
CA LYS A 321 24.88 6.51 -33.53
C LYS A 321 24.63 5.98 -32.12
N LYS A 322 24.16 6.79 -31.21
CA LYS A 322 23.80 6.42 -29.83
C LYS A 322 22.53 5.59 -29.77
N TYR A 323 21.52 5.97 -30.59
CA TYR A 323 20.20 5.37 -30.61
C TYR A 323 20.11 4.18 -31.58
N ARG A 324 20.92 3.14 -31.35
CA ARG A 324 20.92 1.94 -32.19
C ARG A 324 20.27 0.79 -31.47
N TRP A 325 19.40 0.09 -32.19
CA TRP A 325 18.93 -1.22 -31.74
C TRP A 325 20.06 -2.27 -31.80
N LYS A 326 20.08 -3.19 -30.84
CA LYS A 326 21.00 -4.33 -30.82
C LYS A 326 20.60 -5.41 -31.82
N ALA A 327 19.29 -5.54 -32.06
CA ALA A 327 18.70 -6.49 -33.02
C ALA A 327 17.62 -5.77 -33.88
N PRO A 328 17.25 -6.35 -35.05
CA PRO A 328 16.14 -5.81 -35.85
C PRO A 328 14.82 -5.82 -35.09
N HIS A 329 14.02 -4.76 -35.21
CA HIS A 329 12.69 -4.65 -34.63
C HIS A 329 11.60 -4.69 -35.70
N PHE A 330 10.49 -5.32 -35.38
CA PHE A 330 9.26 -5.16 -36.16
C PHE A 330 8.60 -3.83 -35.76
N LYS A 331 8.17 -3.07 -36.76
CA LYS A 331 7.40 -1.85 -36.58
C LYS A 331 6.07 -1.96 -37.32
N GLY A 332 4.96 -1.92 -36.58
CA GLY A 332 3.64 -2.09 -37.19
C GLY A 332 2.54 -2.50 -36.19
N TYR A 333 1.56 -3.20 -36.71
CA TYR A 333 0.31 -3.53 -36.01
C TYR A 333 0.01 -5.04 -36.10
N ILE A 334 -0.72 -5.56 -35.12
CA ILE A 334 -1.39 -6.86 -35.19
C ILE A 334 -2.84 -6.60 -35.59
N LEU A 335 -3.35 -7.41 -36.54
CA LEU A 335 -4.71 -7.32 -37.06
C LEU A 335 -5.43 -8.64 -36.85
N SER A 336 -6.71 -8.59 -36.49
CA SER A 336 -7.57 -9.77 -36.42
C SER A 336 -8.96 -9.47 -36.97
N ALA A 337 -9.56 -10.48 -37.65
CA ALA A 337 -10.89 -10.36 -38.23
C ALA A 337 -11.56 -11.73 -38.38
N ASN A 338 -12.87 -11.74 -38.57
CA ASN A 338 -13.64 -12.93 -38.99
C ASN A 338 -13.78 -13.06 -40.52
N ASP A 339 -13.40 -12.02 -41.26
CA ASP A 339 -13.41 -11.97 -42.75
C ASP A 339 -11.96 -11.81 -43.24
N ALA A 340 -11.50 -12.84 -43.98
CA ALA A 340 -10.14 -12.86 -44.53
C ALA A 340 -9.90 -11.78 -45.61
N ASN A 341 -10.94 -11.35 -46.34
CA ASN A 341 -10.80 -10.29 -47.32
C ASN A 341 -10.67 -8.92 -46.68
N ALA A 342 -11.50 -8.65 -45.65
CA ALA A 342 -11.39 -7.43 -44.85
C ALA A 342 -10.01 -7.33 -44.19
N LEU A 343 -9.51 -8.45 -43.64
CA LEU A 343 -8.19 -8.52 -43.01
C LEU A 343 -7.05 -8.16 -43.99
N ARG A 344 -7.08 -8.79 -45.20
CA ARG A 344 -6.09 -8.51 -46.26
C ARG A 344 -6.14 -7.06 -46.75
N THR A 345 -7.34 -6.49 -46.87
CA THR A 345 -7.52 -5.08 -47.27
C THR A 345 -6.96 -4.16 -46.24
N ALA A 346 -7.25 -4.38 -44.93
CA ALA A 346 -6.70 -3.62 -43.81
C ALA A 346 -5.16 -3.73 -43.76
N GLN A 347 -4.61 -4.93 -43.92
CA GLN A 347 -3.17 -5.13 -43.93
C GLN A 347 -2.50 -4.33 -45.05
N LYS A 348 -3.04 -4.34 -46.26
CA LYS A 348 -2.52 -3.57 -47.40
C LYS A 348 -2.61 -2.06 -47.14
N ALA A 349 -3.70 -1.60 -46.54
CA ALA A 349 -3.90 -0.19 -46.22
C ALA A 349 -2.87 0.29 -45.17
N LEU A 350 -2.72 -0.44 -44.07
CA LEU A 350 -1.77 -0.11 -43.02
C LEU A 350 -0.29 -0.24 -43.43
N ASN A 351 0.03 -1.20 -44.35
CA ASN A 351 1.37 -1.32 -44.91
C ASN A 351 1.77 -0.12 -45.83
N ARG A 352 0.78 0.63 -46.37
CA ARG A 352 1.04 1.89 -47.08
C ARG A 352 1.30 3.06 -46.16
N GLY A 353 0.95 2.91 -44.87
CA GLY A 353 1.13 3.90 -43.82
C GLY A 353 -0.19 4.50 -43.32
N VAL A 354 -0.19 4.88 -42.06
CA VAL A 354 -1.27 5.65 -41.44
C VAL A 354 -0.90 7.14 -41.57
N PRO A 355 -1.83 8.02 -41.94
CA PRO A 355 -1.56 9.46 -41.96
C PRO A 355 -1.00 9.97 -40.62
N VAL A 356 -0.10 10.93 -40.69
CA VAL A 356 0.49 11.55 -39.50
C VAL A 356 -0.61 12.15 -38.62
N GLY A 357 -0.56 11.84 -37.32
CA GLY A 357 -1.54 12.34 -36.34
C GLY A 357 -2.87 11.55 -36.29
N MET A 358 -2.99 10.43 -37.02
CA MET A 358 -4.17 9.58 -37.00
C MET A 358 -3.85 8.22 -36.35
N GLU A 359 -4.75 7.75 -35.50
CA GLU A 359 -4.67 6.39 -34.96
C GLU A 359 -5.08 5.33 -36.00
N ALA A 360 -4.46 4.15 -35.96
CA ALA A 360 -4.74 3.08 -36.92
C ALA A 360 -6.22 2.63 -36.91
N MET A 361 -6.88 2.61 -35.75
CA MET A 361 -8.32 2.32 -35.65
C MET A 361 -9.17 3.37 -36.33
N ASP A 362 -8.86 4.65 -36.16
CA ASP A 362 -9.60 5.74 -36.81
C ASP A 362 -9.37 5.75 -38.32
N PHE A 363 -8.15 5.43 -38.75
CA PHE A 363 -7.85 5.22 -40.17
C PHE A 363 -8.71 4.10 -40.77
N LEU A 364 -8.86 2.98 -40.09
CA LEU A 364 -9.70 1.87 -40.54
C LEU A 364 -11.20 2.19 -40.44
N ARG A 365 -11.63 3.01 -39.45
CA ARG A 365 -13.03 3.45 -39.26
C ARG A 365 -13.53 4.24 -40.47
N ASN A 366 -12.70 5.05 -41.06
CA ASN A 366 -13.06 5.82 -42.28
C ASN A 366 -13.16 5.00 -43.57
N GLY A 367 -12.83 3.69 -43.52
CA GLY A 367 -12.83 2.81 -44.65
C GLY A 367 -13.45 1.44 -44.36
N ILE A 368 -12.63 0.48 -43.96
CA ILE A 368 -13.00 -0.92 -43.78
C ILE A 368 -14.01 -1.14 -42.64
N ASN A 369 -13.91 -0.36 -41.60
CA ASN A 369 -14.76 -0.42 -40.41
C ASN A 369 -15.89 0.64 -40.41
N LYS A 370 -16.25 1.19 -41.58
CA LYS A 370 -17.22 2.30 -41.68
C LYS A 370 -18.61 1.93 -41.12
N ASP A 371 -19.13 0.79 -41.51
CA ASP A 371 -20.49 0.36 -41.12
C ASP A 371 -20.51 -0.53 -39.88
N SER A 372 -19.43 -1.26 -39.64
CA SER A 372 -19.23 -2.11 -38.47
C SER A 372 -17.74 -2.43 -38.29
N VAL A 373 -17.37 -2.84 -37.07
CA VAL A 373 -15.98 -3.22 -36.73
C VAL A 373 -15.70 -4.63 -37.33
N ARG A 374 -15.17 -4.66 -38.53
CA ARG A 374 -14.79 -5.90 -39.25
C ARG A 374 -13.37 -6.35 -38.95
N VAL A 375 -12.47 -5.41 -38.69
CA VAL A 375 -11.06 -5.64 -38.38
C VAL A 375 -10.70 -4.94 -37.08
N LYS A 376 -10.14 -5.68 -36.14
CA LYS A 376 -9.53 -5.16 -34.91
C LYS A 376 -8.03 -4.97 -35.13
N VAL A 377 -7.48 -3.92 -34.56
CA VAL A 377 -6.06 -3.58 -34.64
C VAL A 377 -5.50 -3.33 -33.24
N ALA A 378 -4.29 -3.82 -32.99
CA ALA A 378 -3.51 -3.54 -31.81
C ALA A 378 -2.12 -3.02 -32.21
N GLY A 379 -1.57 -2.13 -31.43
CA GLY A 379 -0.32 -1.41 -31.67
C GLY A 379 -0.54 0.10 -31.67
N PRO A 380 0.45 0.91 -32.15
CA PRO A 380 1.65 0.45 -32.88
C PRO A 380 2.64 -0.30 -31.99
N TYR A 381 3.28 -1.33 -32.52
CA TYR A 381 4.35 -2.09 -31.88
C TYR A 381 5.71 -1.73 -32.45
N ILE A 382 6.71 -1.62 -31.61
CA ILE A 382 8.14 -1.56 -31.95
C ILE A 382 8.80 -2.59 -31.05
N VAL A 383 9.04 -3.79 -31.57
CA VAL A 383 9.47 -4.95 -30.77
C VAL A 383 10.54 -5.74 -31.47
N GLU A 384 11.47 -6.31 -30.69
CA GLU A 384 12.43 -7.29 -31.20
C GLU A 384 11.86 -8.72 -31.15
N ARG A 385 12.57 -9.66 -31.78
CA ARG A 385 12.18 -11.07 -31.74
C ARG A 385 12.21 -11.60 -30.32
N GLY A 386 11.15 -12.30 -29.91
CA GLY A 386 10.96 -12.88 -28.59
C GLY A 386 10.05 -12.06 -27.65
N GLU A 387 9.75 -10.80 -28.00
CA GLU A 387 8.90 -9.94 -27.18
C GLU A 387 7.38 -10.12 -27.45
N ASN A 388 7.00 -10.58 -28.65
CA ASN A 388 5.60 -10.81 -28.98
C ASN A 388 5.44 -12.02 -29.89
N SER A 389 4.83 -13.08 -29.38
CA SER A 389 4.69 -14.36 -30.08
C SER A 389 3.93 -14.27 -31.42
N THR A 390 2.92 -13.40 -31.54
CA THR A 390 2.18 -13.21 -32.79
C THR A 390 3.04 -12.52 -33.84
N ILE A 391 3.81 -11.53 -33.46
CA ILE A 391 4.76 -10.81 -34.30
C ILE A 391 5.90 -11.77 -34.71
N ASP A 392 6.39 -12.57 -33.77
CA ASP A 392 7.41 -13.56 -34.03
C ASP A 392 6.94 -14.57 -35.14
N TYR A 393 5.71 -15.06 -35.02
CA TYR A 393 5.13 -15.97 -35.99
C TYR A 393 5.01 -15.36 -37.39
N PHE A 394 4.42 -14.15 -37.49
CA PHE A 394 4.10 -13.55 -38.78
C PHE A 394 5.25 -12.77 -39.40
N ALA A 395 5.93 -11.92 -38.62
CA ALA A 395 6.99 -11.05 -39.12
C ALA A 395 8.37 -11.71 -39.11
N PHE A 396 8.78 -12.29 -37.97
CA PHE A 396 10.07 -12.96 -37.83
C PHE A 396 10.09 -14.41 -38.36
N LYS A 397 8.93 -14.92 -38.80
CA LYS A 397 8.79 -16.29 -39.41
C LYS A 397 9.11 -17.42 -38.44
N ASP A 398 8.96 -17.18 -37.14
CA ASP A 398 9.14 -18.19 -36.12
C ASP A 398 7.88 -19.09 -36.01
N LYS A 399 7.96 -20.26 -36.59
CA LYS A 399 6.85 -21.22 -36.61
C LYS A 399 6.60 -21.92 -35.29
N THR A 400 7.50 -21.77 -34.34
CA THR A 400 7.34 -22.29 -32.97
C THR A 400 6.58 -21.33 -32.06
N ALA A 401 6.49 -20.05 -32.44
CA ALA A 401 5.74 -19.05 -31.73
C ALA A 401 4.21 -19.21 -31.91
N ALA A 402 3.45 -18.90 -30.87
CA ALA A 402 1.97 -19.00 -30.90
C ALA A 402 1.35 -17.69 -31.38
N ALA A 403 0.72 -17.71 -32.54
CA ALA A 403 -0.04 -16.56 -33.03
C ALA A 403 -1.37 -16.41 -32.24
N ARG A 404 -1.59 -15.26 -31.65
CA ARG A 404 -2.82 -14.93 -30.92
C ARG A 404 -3.58 -13.80 -31.63
N SER A 405 -4.91 -13.87 -31.59
CA SER A 405 -5.77 -12.80 -32.09
C SER A 405 -5.80 -11.60 -31.16
N VAL A 406 -6.09 -10.41 -31.72
CA VAL A 406 -6.28 -9.18 -30.97
C VAL A 406 -7.45 -9.30 -30.00
N GLU A 407 -8.50 -10.03 -30.39
CA GLU A 407 -9.69 -10.28 -29.58
C GLU A 407 -10.06 -11.78 -29.69
N ALA A 408 -10.45 -12.35 -28.55
CA ALA A 408 -10.83 -13.78 -28.50
C ALA A 408 -11.96 -14.11 -29.46
N GLY A 409 -11.87 -15.27 -30.12
CA GLY A 409 -12.89 -15.74 -31.08
C GLY A 409 -12.72 -15.24 -32.51
N MET A 410 -11.74 -14.39 -32.82
CA MET A 410 -11.45 -14.01 -34.22
C MET A 410 -10.69 -15.09 -34.96
N LYS A 411 -11.15 -15.43 -36.19
CA LYS A 411 -10.66 -16.57 -36.96
C LYS A 411 -9.31 -16.32 -37.62
N TYR A 412 -9.07 -15.11 -38.07
CA TYR A 412 -7.90 -14.75 -38.87
C TYR A 412 -7.08 -13.68 -38.15
N THR A 413 -5.77 -13.88 -38.15
CA THR A 413 -4.80 -12.92 -37.58
C THR A 413 -3.63 -12.75 -38.54
N THR A 414 -3.10 -11.55 -38.60
CA THR A 414 -1.89 -11.20 -39.36
C THR A 414 -1.22 -9.97 -38.74
N VAL A 415 -0.09 -9.57 -39.31
CA VAL A 415 0.57 -8.30 -38.95
C VAL A 415 0.65 -7.38 -40.17
N ALA A 416 0.57 -6.08 -39.95
CA ALA A 416 0.86 -5.04 -40.93
C ALA A 416 2.06 -4.24 -40.43
N GLY A 417 3.09 -4.12 -41.26
CA GLY A 417 4.35 -3.47 -40.89
C GLY A 417 5.54 -4.22 -41.49
N HIS A 418 6.73 -3.83 -41.05
CA HIS A 418 7.97 -4.38 -41.60
C HIS A 418 9.07 -4.44 -40.52
N ILE A 419 10.11 -5.20 -40.78
CA ILE A 419 11.29 -5.34 -39.94
C ILE A 419 12.29 -4.23 -40.31
N GLU A 420 12.68 -3.44 -39.34
CA GLU A 420 13.67 -2.37 -39.45
C GLU A 420 14.95 -2.77 -38.70
N LYS A 421 16.10 -2.48 -39.30
CA LYS A 421 17.41 -2.79 -38.69
C LYS A 421 17.91 -1.69 -37.75
N ARG A 422 17.32 -0.51 -37.80
CA ARG A 422 17.71 0.67 -37.04
C ARG A 422 16.54 1.65 -36.91
N PRO A 423 16.46 2.44 -35.84
CA PRO A 423 15.48 3.51 -35.71
C PRO A 423 15.59 4.52 -36.87
N LYS A 424 14.44 4.96 -37.38
CA LYS A 424 14.35 5.95 -38.46
C LYS A 424 13.95 7.33 -37.96
N SER A 425 13.21 7.38 -36.85
CA SER A 425 12.77 8.61 -36.18
C SER A 425 12.99 8.51 -34.67
N TYR A 426 12.95 9.64 -33.97
CA TYR A 426 13.01 9.65 -32.51
C TYR A 426 11.84 8.86 -31.88
N THR A 427 10.69 8.79 -32.54
CA THR A 427 9.53 8.03 -32.04
C THR A 427 9.82 6.54 -31.89
N ASP A 428 10.77 6.00 -32.64
CA ASP A 428 11.17 4.58 -32.57
C ASP A 428 11.97 4.26 -31.30
N VAL A 429 12.53 5.28 -30.65
CA VAL A 429 13.38 5.20 -29.45
C VAL A 429 13.07 6.37 -28.52
N ARG A 430 11.79 6.77 -28.46
CA ARG A 430 11.33 8.01 -27.81
C ARG A 430 11.78 8.11 -26.35
N SER A 431 11.72 7.02 -25.59
CA SER A 431 12.13 7.02 -24.18
C SER A 431 13.62 7.37 -23.99
N GLN A 432 14.49 6.78 -24.81
CA GLN A 432 15.94 7.06 -24.74
C GLN A 432 16.26 8.49 -25.15
N VAL A 433 15.61 9.00 -26.20
CA VAL A 433 15.80 10.38 -26.67
C VAL A 433 15.26 11.38 -25.65
N LEU A 434 14.08 11.09 -25.08
CA LEU A 434 13.48 11.92 -24.05
C LEU A 434 14.36 12.01 -22.79
N GLU A 435 14.92 10.89 -22.34
CA GLU A 435 15.85 10.89 -21.21
C GLU A 435 17.07 11.78 -21.44
N ASP A 436 17.63 11.75 -22.64
CA ASP A 436 18.77 12.61 -22.99
C ASP A 436 18.38 14.10 -23.05
N VAL A 437 17.22 14.43 -23.66
CA VAL A 437 16.72 15.80 -23.71
C VAL A 437 16.40 16.32 -22.29
N GLN A 438 15.87 15.48 -21.42
CA GLN A 438 15.64 15.82 -20.01
C GLN A 438 16.95 16.13 -19.29
N LYS A 439 17.99 15.30 -19.46
CA LYS A 439 19.31 15.53 -18.87
C LYS A 439 19.94 16.86 -19.35
N GLU A 440 19.87 17.13 -20.64
CA GLU A 440 20.40 18.39 -21.22
C GLU A 440 19.63 19.62 -20.69
N ARG A 441 18.31 19.53 -20.60
CA ARG A 441 17.48 20.61 -20.02
C ARG A 441 17.78 20.83 -18.56
N GLU A 442 17.89 19.76 -17.77
CA GLU A 442 18.22 19.86 -16.35
C GLU A 442 19.58 20.53 -16.15
N GLN A 443 20.59 20.12 -16.91
CA GLN A 443 21.92 20.72 -16.82
C GLN A 443 21.91 22.20 -17.22
N ALA A 444 21.21 22.54 -18.29
CA ALA A 444 21.06 23.94 -18.72
C ALA A 444 20.35 24.77 -17.64
N TRP A 445 19.28 24.24 -17.07
CA TRP A 445 18.52 24.89 -16.00
C TRP A 445 19.37 25.07 -14.74
N LEU A 446 20.12 24.06 -14.30
CA LEU A 446 21.04 24.18 -13.19
C LEU A 446 22.12 25.25 -13.40
N ASN A 447 22.67 25.36 -14.61
CA ASN A 447 23.61 26.41 -14.95
C ASN A 447 22.98 27.81 -14.85
N GLN A 448 21.75 27.96 -15.29
CA GLN A 448 20.97 29.18 -15.14
C GLN A 448 20.71 29.53 -13.66
N LEU A 449 20.29 28.53 -12.87
CA LEU A 449 20.02 28.70 -11.44
C LEU A 449 21.30 29.12 -10.67
N ARG A 450 22.45 28.56 -11.01
CA ARG A 450 23.74 28.96 -10.40
C ARG A 450 24.13 30.41 -10.71
N GLN A 451 23.73 30.93 -11.86
CA GLN A 451 23.91 32.34 -12.21
C GLN A 451 22.92 33.24 -11.46
N GLN A 452 21.67 32.80 -11.33
CA GLN A 452 20.59 33.55 -10.68
C GLN A 452 20.73 33.57 -9.16
N TYR A 453 21.16 32.47 -8.57
CA TYR A 453 21.26 32.28 -7.10
C TYR A 453 22.71 32.03 -6.69
N PRO A 454 23.48 33.06 -6.32
CA PRO A 454 24.85 32.90 -5.86
C PRO A 454 24.92 31.95 -4.64
N VAL A 455 25.82 30.96 -4.71
CA VAL A 455 26.08 30.00 -3.64
C VAL A 455 27.30 30.43 -2.85
N ARG A 456 27.14 30.61 -1.54
CA ARG A 456 28.24 30.91 -0.61
C ARG A 456 28.39 29.78 0.42
N LEU A 457 29.46 29.01 0.32
CA LEU A 457 29.79 27.96 1.29
C LEU A 457 30.65 28.51 2.43
N TYR A 458 30.32 28.16 3.68
CA TYR A 458 31.11 28.44 4.86
C TYR A 458 32.03 27.24 5.15
N THR A 459 33.21 27.23 4.55
CA THR A 459 34.16 26.09 4.56
C THR A 459 34.51 25.64 5.97
N LYS A 460 34.70 26.54 6.93
CA LYS A 460 34.96 26.19 8.32
C LYS A 460 33.85 25.35 8.95
N VAL A 461 32.59 25.62 8.60
CA VAL A 461 31.44 24.82 9.07
C VAL A 461 31.42 23.47 8.35
N PHE A 462 31.74 23.44 7.04
CA PHE A 462 31.76 22.18 6.29
C PHE A 462 32.87 21.24 6.79
N GLU A 463 34.04 21.74 7.14
CA GLU A 463 35.15 20.94 7.65
C GLU A 463 34.81 20.18 8.93
N THR A 464 33.87 20.69 9.76
CA THR A 464 33.39 19.98 10.96
C THR A 464 32.55 18.75 10.66
N ILE A 465 32.12 18.55 9.41
CA ILE A 465 31.33 17.40 8.99
C ILE A 465 32.22 16.15 8.78
N ASN A 466 33.45 16.34 8.31
CA ASN A 466 34.41 15.27 8.03
C ASN A 466 35.15 14.76 9.27
N HIS A 467 35.05 15.48 10.37
CA HIS A 467 35.65 15.11 11.67
C HIS A 467 34.50 15.07 12.71
N PRO A 468 33.72 13.98 12.78
CA PRO A 468 32.81 13.80 13.91
C PRO A 468 33.66 13.67 15.18
N GLN A 469 33.44 14.57 16.13
CA GLN A 469 34.04 14.56 17.47
C GLN A 469 33.53 13.36 18.26
#